data_68defc639f0c613ff2f8c6140eb8edd0
#
_entry.id   68defc639f0c613ff2f8c6140eb8edd0
#
_cell.length_a   1.000
_cell.length_b   1.000
_cell.length_c   1.000
_cell.angle_alpha   90.00
_cell.angle_beta   90.00
_cell.angle_gamma   90.00
#
_symmetry.space_group_name_H-M   'P 1'
#
loop_
_entity.id
_entity.type
_entity.pdbx_description
1 polymer ?
#
loop_
_entity_poly.entity_id
_entity_poly.type
_entity_poly.pdbx_seq_one_letter_code
_entity_poly.pdbx_strand_id
1 'polypeptide(L)'
;MKKNNIHSQQDTVQTEHLSRRHFYIIIVLIVIILVALIAHTILRPDRNATLRIIYTSDIQGQITYSDGQYAGYEKVAALSHKLSSEGDHVLLLDAGNCLGDSVIAEMDNGQSILSLMNTMQYDAMVPGPMDFVYGADTLSSLRSKASFPFLAANITKADGSTVFENYKILNINSVRIGVIGVTTGLSQTQAQKSSLTVVDPVETVKNVLGQMSGKTDAVIVLAYTGSEDITNALAAIDGVSIVIESGASEAFANTTDN
;
A
#
# COMPACT_ATOMS: atom_id res chain seq x y z
N MET A 1 -61.75 -79.17 -4.48
CA MET A 1 -61.08 -78.73 -3.25
C MET A 1 -59.67 -78.36 -3.59
N LYS A 2 -59.31 -77.07 -3.77
CA LYS A 2 -57.95 -76.52 -3.95
C LYS A 2 -57.66 -75.57 -2.81
N LYS A 3 -56.67 -75.89 -1.96
CA LYS A 3 -56.12 -75.07 -0.90
C LYS A 3 -55.20 -74.02 -1.52
N ASN A 4 -55.50 -72.76 -1.35
CA ASN A 4 -54.61 -71.64 -1.67
C ASN A 4 -53.63 -71.46 -0.51
N ASN A 5 -52.37 -71.60 -0.75
CA ASN A 5 -51.28 -71.21 0.12
C ASN A 5 -50.94 -69.79 -0.23
N ILE A 6 -51.20 -68.87 0.72
CA ILE A 6 -50.69 -67.48 0.67
C ILE A 6 -49.35 -67.49 1.36
N HIS A 7 -48.27 -67.32 0.57
CA HIS A 7 -46.96 -67.05 1.11
C HIS A 7 -46.88 -65.53 1.44
N SER A 8 -46.82 -65.27 2.72
CA SER A 8 -46.44 -63.93 3.23
C SER A 8 -44.95 -63.79 3.07
N GLN A 9 -44.52 -62.95 2.13
CA GLN A 9 -43.14 -62.41 2.12
C GLN A 9 -43.00 -61.44 3.30
N GLN A 10 -42.24 -61.83 4.29
CA GLN A 10 -41.71 -60.94 5.30
C GLN A 10 -40.44 -60.29 4.72
N ASP A 11 -40.53 -59.03 4.33
CA ASP A 11 -39.39 -58.17 4.02
C ASP A 11 -38.62 -57.95 5.31
N THR A 12 -37.56 -58.69 5.52
CA THR A 12 -36.61 -58.48 6.59
C THR A 12 -35.72 -57.27 6.18
N VAL A 13 -36.01 -56.11 6.74
CA VAL A 13 -35.11 -54.97 6.70
C VAL A 13 -33.85 -55.36 7.45
N GLN A 14 -32.81 -55.68 6.71
CA GLN A 14 -31.44 -55.85 7.27
C GLN A 14 -30.95 -54.46 7.72
N THR A 15 -31.01 -54.17 9.00
CA THR A 15 -30.25 -53.07 9.60
C THR A 15 -28.78 -53.50 9.68
N GLU A 16 -27.99 -52.98 8.74
CA GLU A 16 -26.53 -53.15 8.79
C GLU A 16 -26.02 -52.45 10.08
N HIS A 17 -25.64 -53.26 11.07
CA HIS A 17 -24.90 -52.78 12.20
C HIS A 17 -23.50 -52.33 11.77
N LEU A 18 -23.28 -51.01 11.69
CA LEU A 18 -21.96 -50.44 11.55
C LEU A 18 -21.04 -51.05 12.62
N SER A 19 -19.97 -51.69 12.21
CA SER A 19 -19.01 -52.23 13.17
C SER A 19 -18.46 -51.09 14.05
N ARG A 20 -18.19 -51.36 15.34
CA ARG A 20 -17.67 -50.36 16.28
C ARG A 20 -16.47 -49.58 15.70
N ARG A 21 -15.67 -50.20 14.86
CA ARG A 21 -14.53 -49.60 14.17
C ARG A 21 -14.96 -48.50 13.18
N HIS A 22 -15.98 -48.72 12.40
CA HIS A 22 -16.52 -47.68 11.46
C HIS A 22 -17.16 -46.53 12.23
N PHE A 23 -17.82 -46.82 13.35
CA PHE A 23 -18.39 -45.79 14.20
C PHE A 23 -17.33 -44.84 14.79
N TYR A 24 -16.19 -45.37 15.28
CA TYR A 24 -15.07 -44.54 15.74
C TYR A 24 -14.41 -43.74 14.61
N ILE A 25 -14.26 -44.33 13.42
CA ILE A 25 -13.72 -43.61 12.24
C ILE A 25 -14.61 -42.42 11.89
N ILE A 26 -15.94 -42.56 11.90
CA ILE A 26 -16.88 -41.48 11.62
C ILE A 26 -16.77 -40.38 12.66
N ILE A 27 -16.68 -40.71 13.95
CA ILE A 27 -16.47 -39.72 15.02
C ILE A 27 -15.19 -38.93 14.82
N VAL A 28 -14.07 -39.61 14.53
CA VAL A 28 -12.79 -38.95 14.29
C VAL A 28 -12.87 -38.00 13.09
N LEU A 29 -13.51 -38.41 12.00
CA LEU A 29 -13.71 -37.55 10.81
C LEU A 29 -14.57 -36.32 11.15
N ILE A 30 -15.64 -36.49 11.92
CA ILE A 30 -16.49 -35.37 12.37
C ILE A 30 -15.67 -34.38 13.22
N VAL A 31 -14.86 -34.88 14.15
CA VAL A 31 -13.99 -34.03 14.98
C VAL A 31 -12.97 -33.28 14.13
N ILE A 32 -12.34 -33.94 13.14
CA ILE A 32 -11.40 -33.29 12.21
C ILE A 32 -12.11 -32.19 11.42
N ILE A 33 -13.31 -32.45 10.90
CA ILE A 33 -14.10 -31.46 10.15
C ILE A 33 -14.48 -30.28 11.05
N LEU A 34 -14.90 -30.53 12.30
CA LEU A 34 -15.23 -29.47 13.25
C LEU A 34 -14.01 -28.62 13.60
N VAL A 35 -12.86 -29.24 13.85
CA VAL A 35 -11.60 -28.53 14.09
C VAL A 35 -11.20 -27.70 12.86
N ALA A 36 -11.33 -28.26 11.66
CA ALA A 36 -11.03 -27.53 10.42
C ALA A 36 -12.00 -26.35 10.19
N LEU A 37 -13.29 -26.48 10.51
CA LEU A 37 -14.27 -25.40 10.45
C LEU A 37 -13.98 -24.31 11.48
N ILE A 38 -13.65 -24.67 12.71
CA ILE A 38 -13.28 -23.74 13.77
C ILE A 38 -12.00 -23.01 13.40
N ALA A 39 -10.98 -23.73 12.93
CA ALA A 39 -9.74 -23.15 12.43
C ALA A 39 -10.00 -22.19 11.26
N HIS A 40 -10.88 -22.56 10.32
CA HIS A 40 -11.25 -21.72 9.21
C HIS A 40 -11.96 -20.42 9.63
N THR A 41 -12.81 -20.46 10.66
CA THR A 41 -13.50 -19.26 11.18
C THR A 41 -12.55 -18.35 11.98
N ILE A 42 -11.64 -18.94 12.78
CA ILE A 42 -10.67 -18.19 13.59
C ILE A 42 -9.54 -17.60 12.72
N LEU A 43 -9.12 -18.34 11.68
CA LEU A 43 -8.04 -17.91 10.77
C LEU A 43 -8.54 -17.07 9.58
N ARG A 44 -9.84 -16.80 9.48
CA ARG A 44 -10.32 -15.84 8.48
C ARG A 44 -9.84 -14.45 8.88
N PRO A 45 -9.02 -13.79 8.04
CA PRO A 45 -8.68 -12.39 8.28
C PRO A 45 -9.99 -11.59 8.31
N ASP A 46 -10.09 -10.70 9.28
CA ASP A 46 -11.25 -9.81 9.40
C ASP A 46 -11.27 -8.90 8.17
N ARG A 47 -12.20 -9.14 7.24
CA ARG A 47 -12.34 -8.35 6.01
C ARG A 47 -12.86 -6.92 6.27
N ASN A 48 -13.25 -6.64 7.50
CA ASN A 48 -13.74 -5.32 7.93
C ASN A 48 -12.67 -4.51 8.66
N ALA A 49 -11.38 -4.89 8.56
CA ALA A 49 -10.32 -4.10 9.15
C ALA A 49 -10.29 -2.71 8.53
N THR A 50 -10.31 -1.69 9.37
CA THR A 50 -10.19 -0.30 8.93
C THR A 50 -8.73 -0.04 8.54
N LEU A 51 -8.50 0.37 7.30
CA LEU A 51 -7.22 0.90 6.86
C LEU A 51 -7.20 2.41 7.07
N ARG A 52 -6.24 2.89 7.84
CA ARG A 52 -5.96 4.31 8.00
C ARG A 52 -4.78 4.70 7.12
N ILE A 53 -4.97 5.67 6.26
CA ILE A 53 -3.88 6.25 5.49
C ILE A 53 -3.49 7.56 6.16
N ILE A 54 -2.26 7.62 6.64
CA ILE A 54 -1.61 8.86 7.06
C ILE A 54 -0.64 9.23 5.95
N TYR A 55 -0.69 10.45 5.50
CA TYR A 55 0.30 10.92 4.57
C TYR A 55 0.93 12.23 5.04
N THR A 56 2.18 12.42 4.66
CA THR A 56 2.92 13.66 4.81
C THR A 56 3.25 14.24 3.45
N SER A 57 3.40 15.53 3.37
CA SER A 57 3.72 16.29 2.17
C SER A 57 4.39 17.58 2.59
N ASP A 58 5.45 17.97 1.87
CA ASP A 58 6.18 19.21 2.12
C ASP A 58 6.59 19.44 3.59
N ILE A 59 6.92 18.36 4.32
CA ILE A 59 7.32 18.45 5.73
C ILE A 59 8.74 19.02 5.89
N GLN A 60 9.54 19.00 4.80
CA GLN A 60 10.81 19.70 4.67
C GLN A 60 11.77 19.46 5.85
N GLY A 61 11.84 18.21 6.33
CA GLY A 61 12.71 17.83 7.43
C GLY A 61 12.35 18.44 8.80
N GLN A 62 11.15 19.00 8.97
CA GLN A 62 10.70 19.58 10.23
C GLN A 62 10.34 18.50 11.23
N ILE A 63 11.14 18.41 12.33
CA ILE A 63 10.94 17.38 13.35
C ILE A 63 9.84 17.79 14.31
N THR A 64 9.83 19.03 14.75
CA THR A 64 8.88 19.55 15.73
C THR A 64 7.79 20.39 15.12
N TYR A 65 6.65 20.46 15.81
CA TYR A 65 5.56 21.35 15.43
C TYR A 65 6.00 22.83 15.48
N SER A 66 5.63 23.57 14.45
CA SER A 66 5.89 25.01 14.35
C SER A 66 4.55 25.74 14.10
N ASP A 67 4.05 26.43 15.11
CA ASP A 67 2.94 27.40 15.16
C ASP A 67 1.94 27.41 13.96
N GLY A 68 1.34 26.24 13.66
CA GLY A 68 0.32 26.10 12.63
C GLY A 68 0.84 25.95 11.20
N GLN A 69 2.15 26.05 10.97
CA GLN A 69 2.74 25.96 9.63
C GLN A 69 3.11 24.51 9.27
N TYR A 70 3.70 23.75 10.20
CA TYR A 70 4.09 22.36 10.00
C TYR A 70 3.63 21.50 11.16
N ALA A 71 3.13 20.30 10.86
CA ALA A 71 2.78 19.33 11.89
C ALA A 71 4.02 18.76 12.60
N GLY A 72 5.13 18.65 11.89
CA GLY A 72 6.35 17.99 12.35
C GLY A 72 6.23 16.48 12.45
N TYR A 73 7.35 15.78 12.34
CA TYR A 73 7.38 14.32 12.43
C TYR A 73 6.91 13.81 13.80
N GLU A 74 7.08 14.58 14.87
CA GLU A 74 6.64 14.21 16.24
C GLU A 74 5.13 13.93 16.30
N LYS A 75 4.31 14.79 15.68
CA LYS A 75 2.85 14.62 15.69
C LYS A 75 2.40 13.48 14.76
N VAL A 76 3.06 13.32 13.62
CA VAL A 76 2.82 12.21 12.69
C VAL A 76 3.11 10.89 13.40
N ALA A 77 4.25 10.77 14.09
CA ALA A 77 4.61 9.58 14.86
C ALA A 77 3.60 9.29 15.98
N ALA A 78 3.19 10.32 16.73
CA ALA A 78 2.21 10.18 17.80
C ALA A 78 0.86 9.70 17.28
N LEU A 79 0.39 10.24 16.13
CA LEU A 79 -0.87 9.84 15.49
C LEU A 79 -0.79 8.40 14.98
N SER A 80 0.28 8.04 14.27
CA SER A 80 0.49 6.69 13.75
C SER A 80 0.50 5.66 14.88
N HIS A 81 1.26 5.93 15.95
CA HIS A 81 1.31 5.06 17.12
C HIS A 81 -0.06 4.92 17.81
N LYS A 82 -0.80 6.04 17.96
CA LYS A 82 -2.14 6.01 18.55
C LYS A 82 -3.07 5.10 17.76
N LEU A 83 -3.20 5.30 16.44
CA LEU A 83 -4.11 4.52 15.59
C LEU A 83 -3.71 3.04 15.58
N SER A 84 -2.41 2.74 15.49
CA SER A 84 -1.92 1.35 15.56
C SER A 84 -2.24 0.70 16.91
N SER A 85 -2.16 1.45 18.02
CA SER A 85 -2.49 0.94 19.35
C SER A 85 -4.00 0.70 19.55
N GLU A 86 -4.84 1.35 18.76
CA GLU A 86 -6.30 1.14 18.71
C GLU A 86 -6.70 -0.07 17.85
N GLY A 87 -5.71 -0.73 17.21
CA GLY A 87 -5.91 -1.91 16.38
C GLY A 87 -6.15 -1.60 14.90
N ASP A 88 -6.03 -0.34 14.48
CA ASP A 88 -6.11 0.05 13.09
C ASP A 88 -4.81 -0.34 12.33
N HIS A 89 -4.96 -0.71 11.06
CA HIS A 89 -3.82 -0.80 10.16
C HIS A 89 -3.51 0.59 9.60
N VAL A 90 -2.31 1.05 9.88
CA VAL A 90 -1.83 2.37 9.43
C VAL A 90 -0.90 2.17 8.25
N LEU A 91 -1.22 2.83 7.13
CA LEU A 91 -0.35 3.00 5.98
C LEU A 91 0.22 4.42 6.05
N LEU A 92 1.54 4.54 6.18
CA LEU A 92 2.23 5.81 6.33
C LEU A 92 3.01 6.13 5.05
N LEU A 93 2.57 7.16 4.34
CA LEU A 93 3.08 7.54 3.02
C LEU A 93 3.64 8.96 3.04
N ASP A 94 4.59 9.25 2.13
CA ASP A 94 5.08 10.61 1.93
C ASP A 94 4.92 11.03 0.46
N ALA A 95 4.32 12.18 0.23
CA ALA A 95 4.03 12.72 -1.09
C ALA A 95 5.09 13.73 -1.57
N GLY A 96 6.27 13.73 -0.94
CA GLY A 96 7.46 14.46 -1.41
C GLY A 96 7.87 15.66 -0.58
N ASN A 97 9.10 16.12 -0.83
CA ASN A 97 9.77 17.20 -0.11
C ASN A 97 9.94 16.93 1.38
N CYS A 98 10.41 15.74 1.72
CA CYS A 98 10.56 15.33 3.12
C CYS A 98 12.01 15.44 3.63
N LEU A 99 13.02 15.24 2.77
CA LEU A 99 14.41 15.04 3.16
C LEU A 99 15.25 16.32 3.20
N GLY A 100 14.77 17.43 2.60
CA GLY A 100 15.52 18.67 2.45
C GLY A 100 14.99 19.83 3.30
N ASP A 101 15.68 20.98 3.23
CA ASP A 101 15.25 22.31 3.68
C ASP A 101 15.11 22.51 5.19
N SER A 102 15.73 21.68 6.02
CA SER A 102 15.90 21.96 7.47
C SER A 102 17.36 21.98 7.85
N VAL A 103 17.69 22.69 8.93
CA VAL A 103 19.07 22.75 9.45
C VAL A 103 19.63 21.34 9.70
N ILE A 104 18.81 20.42 10.22
CA ILE A 104 19.25 19.05 10.48
C ILE A 104 19.49 18.30 9.18
N ALA A 105 18.60 18.46 8.18
CA ALA A 105 18.78 17.86 6.88
C ALA A 105 20.02 18.39 6.14
N GLU A 106 20.31 19.69 6.26
CA GLU A 106 21.51 20.30 5.66
C GLU A 106 22.82 19.76 6.26
N MET A 107 22.86 19.45 7.56
CA MET A 107 24.07 18.96 8.24
C MET A 107 24.57 17.61 7.70
N ASP A 108 23.68 16.75 7.20
CA ASP A 108 24.02 15.39 6.77
C ASP A 108 23.36 14.98 5.46
N ASN A 109 22.92 15.97 4.68
CA ASN A 109 22.24 15.77 3.39
C ASN A 109 20.99 14.86 3.49
N GLY A 110 20.19 15.05 4.55
CA GLY A 110 18.93 14.35 4.75
C GLY A 110 19.02 12.97 5.43
N GLN A 111 20.21 12.54 5.83
CA GLN A 111 20.38 11.19 6.40
C GLN A 111 19.70 11.02 7.74
N SER A 112 19.72 12.03 8.62
CA SER A 112 19.01 12.01 9.90
C SER A 112 17.50 11.94 9.71
N ILE A 113 16.96 12.67 8.74
CA ILE A 113 15.54 12.64 8.42
C ILE A 113 15.13 11.25 7.89
N LEU A 114 15.90 10.69 6.96
CA LEU A 114 15.66 9.32 6.49
C LEU A 114 15.68 8.29 7.64
N SER A 115 16.62 8.42 8.57
CA SER A 115 16.71 7.54 9.75
C SER A 115 15.48 7.64 10.62
N LEU A 116 14.94 8.85 10.79
CA LEU A 116 13.69 9.10 11.51
C LEU A 116 12.51 8.43 10.77
N MET A 117 12.38 8.63 9.46
CA MET A 117 11.33 8.01 8.65
C MET A 117 11.41 6.47 8.68
N ASN A 118 12.62 5.89 8.66
CA ASN A 118 12.82 4.44 8.86
C ASN A 118 12.30 3.99 10.23
N THR A 119 12.60 4.75 11.30
CA THR A 119 12.12 4.44 12.66
C THR A 119 10.59 4.55 12.76
N MET A 120 9.99 5.51 12.07
CA MET A 120 8.54 5.69 12.00
C MET A 120 7.83 4.66 11.11
N GLN A 121 8.60 3.82 10.39
CA GLN A 121 8.08 2.77 9.52
C GLN A 121 7.21 3.31 8.37
N TYR A 122 7.72 4.31 7.65
CA TYR A 122 7.08 4.71 6.39
C TYR A 122 6.99 3.52 5.43
N ASP A 123 5.92 3.46 4.64
CA ASP A 123 5.65 2.37 3.70
C ASP A 123 6.10 2.70 2.27
N ALA A 124 6.07 3.97 1.90
CA ALA A 124 6.58 4.47 0.62
C ALA A 124 6.70 6.00 0.63
N MET A 125 7.54 6.53 -0.26
CA MET A 125 7.58 7.95 -0.58
C MET A 125 7.70 8.19 -2.09
N VAL A 126 7.25 9.38 -2.54
CA VAL A 126 7.57 9.92 -3.86
C VAL A 126 8.55 11.09 -3.69
N PRO A 127 9.69 11.15 -4.41
CA PRO A 127 10.60 12.29 -4.29
C PRO A 127 10.03 13.56 -4.91
N GLY A 128 10.04 14.66 -4.16
CA GLY A 128 9.79 16.01 -4.65
C GLY A 128 11.08 16.77 -4.95
N PRO A 129 11.00 18.03 -5.45
CA PRO A 129 12.18 18.82 -5.85
C PRO A 129 13.20 19.04 -4.73
N MET A 130 12.74 19.23 -3.49
CA MET A 130 13.62 19.47 -2.35
C MET A 130 14.38 18.21 -1.92
N ASP A 131 13.88 17.03 -2.27
CA ASP A 131 14.60 15.78 -2.02
C ASP A 131 15.82 15.63 -2.96
N PHE A 132 15.85 16.37 -4.09
CA PHE A 132 16.98 16.42 -5.01
C PHE A 132 17.97 17.57 -4.72
N VAL A 133 17.75 18.37 -3.68
CA VAL A 133 18.58 19.57 -3.40
C VAL A 133 20.05 19.20 -3.19
N TYR A 134 20.31 18.03 -2.58
CA TYR A 134 21.67 17.52 -2.34
C TYR A 134 22.22 16.70 -3.52
N GLY A 135 21.51 16.66 -4.66
CA GLY A 135 21.88 15.95 -5.88
C GLY A 135 21.29 14.54 -5.98
N ALA A 136 21.15 14.08 -7.22
CA ALA A 136 20.54 12.76 -7.51
C ALA A 136 21.37 11.58 -6.98
N ASP A 137 22.70 11.70 -6.93
CA ASP A 137 23.60 10.67 -6.38
C ASP A 137 23.39 10.53 -4.86
N THR A 138 23.24 11.65 -4.15
CA THR A 138 22.91 11.66 -2.73
C THR A 138 21.58 11.02 -2.49
N LEU A 139 20.54 11.39 -3.24
CA LEU A 139 19.22 10.79 -3.13
C LEU A 139 19.23 9.27 -3.42
N SER A 140 20.00 8.84 -4.41
CA SER A 140 20.22 7.41 -4.71
C SER A 140 20.91 6.68 -3.54
N SER A 141 21.87 7.33 -2.88
CA SER A 141 22.52 6.79 -1.68
C SER A 141 21.54 6.69 -0.52
N LEU A 142 20.72 7.71 -0.28
CA LEU A 142 19.68 7.70 0.75
C LEU A 142 18.66 6.56 0.49
N ARG A 143 18.19 6.42 -0.75
CA ARG A 143 17.30 5.33 -1.15
C ARG A 143 17.86 3.96 -0.78
N SER A 144 19.16 3.74 -0.95
CA SER A 144 19.80 2.46 -0.62
C SER A 144 19.80 2.13 0.87
N LYS A 145 19.60 3.13 1.73
CA LYS A 145 19.56 3.02 3.21
C LYS A 145 18.13 3.06 3.75
N ALA A 146 17.15 3.31 2.90
CA ALA A 146 15.74 3.36 3.28
C ALA A 146 15.20 1.95 3.52
N SER A 147 14.33 1.80 4.52
CA SER A 147 13.57 0.58 4.79
C SER A 147 12.27 0.49 3.96
N PHE A 148 11.97 1.53 3.20
CA PHE A 148 10.80 1.67 2.35
C PHE A 148 11.20 2.15 0.94
N PRO A 149 10.39 1.88 -0.10
CA PRO A 149 10.74 2.28 -1.46
C PRO A 149 10.55 3.78 -1.69
N PHE A 150 11.44 4.33 -2.52
CA PHE A 150 11.25 5.62 -3.18
C PHE A 150 10.61 5.33 -4.53
N LEU A 151 9.39 5.81 -4.76
CA LEU A 151 8.58 5.53 -5.93
C LEU A 151 8.58 6.74 -6.88
N ALA A 152 9.06 6.57 -8.11
CA ALA A 152 8.97 7.59 -9.15
C ALA A 152 9.03 6.93 -10.52
N ALA A 153 7.90 6.40 -10.96
CA ALA A 153 7.77 5.64 -12.19
C ALA A 153 8.09 6.44 -13.45
N ASN A 154 7.94 7.76 -13.39
CA ASN A 154 8.12 8.66 -14.51
C ASN A 154 9.48 9.38 -14.52
N ILE A 155 10.41 9.02 -13.63
CA ILE A 155 11.80 9.48 -13.70
C ILE A 155 12.66 8.42 -14.37
N THR A 156 13.26 8.75 -15.51
CA THR A 156 14.07 7.82 -16.29
C THR A 156 15.45 8.39 -16.57
N LYS A 157 16.40 7.50 -16.87
CA LYS A 157 17.69 7.86 -17.48
C LYS A 157 17.53 8.05 -18.98
N ALA A 158 18.59 8.52 -19.64
CA ALA A 158 18.61 8.70 -21.08
C ALA A 158 18.39 7.40 -21.89
N ASP A 159 18.69 6.25 -21.30
CA ASP A 159 18.44 4.92 -21.88
C ASP A 159 17.02 4.38 -21.64
N GLY A 160 16.15 5.17 -20.99
CA GLY A 160 14.80 4.80 -20.66
C GLY A 160 14.66 3.93 -19.40
N SER A 161 15.75 3.53 -18.75
CA SER A 161 15.68 2.79 -17.48
C SER A 161 15.22 3.68 -16.35
N THR A 162 14.41 3.11 -15.42
CA THR A 162 13.93 3.82 -14.24
C THR A 162 15.04 3.94 -13.18
N VAL A 163 15.02 5.05 -12.43
CA VAL A 163 15.97 5.29 -11.33
C VAL A 163 15.40 4.81 -10.02
N PHE A 164 14.09 4.94 -9.86
CA PHE A 164 13.33 4.56 -8.68
C PHE A 164 12.42 3.38 -8.98
N GLU A 165 11.82 2.80 -7.97
CA GLU A 165 10.78 1.78 -8.16
C GLU A 165 9.52 2.43 -8.77
N ASN A 166 8.85 1.70 -9.65
CA ASN A 166 7.62 2.23 -10.29
C ASN A 166 6.44 2.17 -9.33
N TYR A 167 6.36 1.10 -8.56
CA TYR A 167 5.26 0.83 -7.63
C TYR A 167 5.69 -0.15 -6.54
N LYS A 168 4.90 -0.20 -5.47
CA LYS A 168 4.96 -1.22 -4.42
C LYS A 168 3.59 -1.84 -4.24
N ILE A 169 3.52 -3.15 -4.01
CA ILE A 169 2.28 -3.83 -3.56
C ILE A 169 2.44 -4.15 -2.09
N LEU A 170 1.52 -3.64 -1.28
CA LEU A 170 1.43 -3.84 0.15
C LEU A 170 0.26 -4.78 0.44
N ASN A 171 0.49 -5.78 1.28
CA ASN A 171 -0.56 -6.72 1.70
C ASN A 171 -0.99 -6.39 3.12
N ILE A 172 -2.19 -5.87 3.26
CA ILE A 172 -2.76 -5.45 4.54
C ILE A 172 -4.06 -6.22 4.75
N ASN A 173 -4.10 -7.12 5.71
CA ASN A 173 -5.30 -7.93 6.04
C ASN A 173 -5.94 -8.59 4.81
N SER A 174 -5.13 -9.19 3.95
CA SER A 174 -5.59 -9.82 2.69
C SER A 174 -6.11 -8.86 1.62
N VAL A 175 -5.99 -7.54 1.81
CA VAL A 175 -6.20 -6.52 0.79
C VAL A 175 -4.86 -6.16 0.18
N ARG A 176 -4.74 -6.22 -1.14
CA ARG A 176 -3.53 -5.89 -1.89
C ARG A 176 -3.64 -4.46 -2.38
N ILE A 177 -2.84 -3.58 -1.79
CA ILE A 177 -2.83 -2.16 -2.14
C ILE A 177 -1.60 -1.88 -2.98
N GLY A 178 -1.82 -1.43 -4.21
CA GLY A 178 -0.76 -0.91 -5.05
C GLY A 178 -0.50 0.56 -4.73
N VAL A 179 0.76 0.94 -4.59
CA VAL A 179 1.17 2.34 -4.44
C VAL A 179 2.08 2.68 -5.62
N ILE A 180 1.69 3.63 -6.45
CA ILE A 180 2.46 4.12 -7.61
C ILE A 180 2.97 5.51 -7.25
N GLY A 181 4.24 5.83 -7.53
CA GLY A 181 4.78 7.17 -7.37
C GLY A 181 5.00 7.86 -8.71
N VAL A 182 4.60 9.13 -8.83
CA VAL A 182 4.93 10.00 -9.96
C VAL A 182 5.25 11.41 -9.47
N THR A 183 6.18 12.08 -10.15
CA THR A 183 6.59 13.44 -9.80
C THR A 183 6.87 14.28 -11.05
N THR A 184 6.51 15.54 -11.01
CA THR A 184 6.92 16.53 -12.01
C THR A 184 7.99 17.48 -11.46
N GLY A 185 8.40 17.26 -10.22
CA GLY A 185 9.12 18.20 -9.39
C GLY A 185 10.61 18.38 -9.67
N LEU A 186 11.20 17.69 -10.68
CA LEU A 186 12.57 18.00 -11.09
C LEU A 186 12.59 19.29 -11.91
N SER A 187 13.27 20.33 -11.41
CA SER A 187 13.56 21.48 -12.24
C SER A 187 14.39 21.08 -13.45
N GLN A 188 14.27 21.82 -14.55
CA GLN A 188 15.07 21.57 -15.75
C GLN A 188 16.59 21.52 -15.46
N THR A 189 17.07 22.36 -14.54
CA THR A 189 18.46 22.38 -14.10
C THR A 189 18.85 21.12 -13.34
N GLN A 190 17.98 20.62 -12.45
CA GLN A 190 18.23 19.37 -11.72
C GLN A 190 18.21 18.17 -12.67
N ALA A 191 17.26 18.11 -13.59
CA ALA A 191 17.15 17.07 -14.60
C ALA A 191 18.43 17.02 -15.48
N GLN A 192 18.90 18.18 -15.97
CA GLN A 192 20.11 18.27 -16.78
C GLN A 192 21.38 17.86 -16.02
N LYS A 193 21.54 18.34 -14.76
CA LYS A 193 22.71 17.98 -13.93
C LYS A 193 22.78 16.50 -13.59
N SER A 194 21.62 15.86 -13.43
CA SER A 194 21.53 14.43 -13.06
C SER A 194 21.39 13.50 -14.28
N SER A 195 21.28 14.03 -15.49
CA SER A 195 20.98 13.26 -16.73
C SER A 195 19.68 12.45 -16.61
N LEU A 196 18.70 13.00 -15.87
CA LEU A 196 17.38 12.41 -15.68
C LEU A 196 16.36 13.08 -16.58
N THR A 197 15.33 12.35 -16.94
CA THR A 197 14.19 12.83 -17.72
C THR A 197 12.92 12.54 -16.94
N VAL A 198 12.04 13.54 -16.88
CA VAL A 198 10.68 13.38 -16.35
C VAL A 198 9.75 13.17 -17.53
N VAL A 199 9.10 12.01 -17.60
CA VAL A 199 8.12 11.70 -18.65
C VAL A 199 6.71 11.95 -18.14
N ASP A 200 5.72 11.92 -19.04
CA ASP A 200 4.33 12.21 -18.72
C ASP A 200 3.81 11.31 -17.57
N PRO A 201 3.34 11.87 -16.45
CA PRO A 201 2.90 11.09 -15.29
C PRO A 201 1.61 10.33 -15.57
N VAL A 202 0.66 10.87 -16.36
CA VAL A 202 -0.64 10.26 -16.63
C VAL A 202 -0.46 9.00 -17.48
N GLU A 203 0.30 9.09 -18.57
CA GLU A 203 0.61 7.94 -19.42
C GLU A 203 1.47 6.91 -18.67
N THR A 204 2.35 7.36 -17.79
CA THR A 204 3.14 6.46 -16.93
C THR A 204 2.27 5.65 -16.00
N VAL A 205 1.32 6.29 -15.30
CA VAL A 205 0.39 5.58 -14.38
C VAL A 205 -0.45 4.56 -15.14
N LYS A 206 -1.00 4.89 -16.31
CA LYS A 206 -1.73 3.93 -17.15
C LYS A 206 -0.89 2.69 -17.49
N ASN A 207 0.38 2.90 -17.87
CA ASN A 207 1.30 1.81 -18.21
C ASN A 207 1.62 0.93 -16.99
N VAL A 208 1.84 1.54 -15.82
CA VAL A 208 2.13 0.82 -14.57
C VAL A 208 0.91 0.04 -14.09
N LEU A 209 -0.29 0.59 -14.19
CA LEU A 209 -1.55 -0.13 -13.88
C LEU A 209 -1.70 -1.40 -14.70
N GLY A 210 -1.33 -1.36 -15.99
CA GLY A 210 -1.30 -2.55 -16.84
C GLY A 210 -0.42 -3.67 -16.28
N GLN A 211 0.73 -3.33 -15.67
CA GLN A 211 1.65 -4.30 -15.05
C GLN A 211 1.09 -4.86 -13.72
N MET A 212 0.19 -4.13 -13.07
CA MET A 212 -0.42 -4.49 -11.79
C MET A 212 -1.76 -5.22 -11.95
N SER A 213 -2.27 -5.37 -13.17
CA SER A 213 -3.58 -5.98 -13.45
C SER A 213 -3.73 -7.35 -12.77
N GLY A 214 -4.81 -7.52 -12.02
CA GLY A 214 -5.13 -8.72 -11.24
C GLY A 214 -4.26 -8.95 -9.99
N LYS A 215 -3.30 -8.06 -9.70
CA LYS A 215 -2.39 -8.18 -8.55
C LYS A 215 -2.79 -7.31 -7.37
N THR A 216 -3.67 -6.33 -7.56
CA THR A 216 -4.10 -5.35 -6.55
C THR A 216 -5.61 -5.30 -6.45
N ASP A 217 -6.11 -4.94 -5.26
CA ASP A 217 -7.53 -4.76 -4.96
C ASP A 217 -7.88 -3.25 -4.92
N ALA A 218 -6.88 -2.40 -4.64
CA ALA A 218 -6.96 -0.95 -4.72
C ALA A 218 -5.60 -0.36 -5.14
N VAL A 219 -5.61 0.82 -5.74
CA VAL A 219 -4.39 1.53 -6.14
C VAL A 219 -4.41 2.97 -5.62
N ILE A 220 -3.32 3.34 -4.97
CA ILE A 220 -3.01 4.70 -4.52
C ILE A 220 -1.94 5.27 -5.44
N VAL A 221 -2.15 6.46 -5.95
CA VAL A 221 -1.12 7.23 -6.65
C VAL A 221 -0.60 8.30 -5.70
N LEU A 222 0.69 8.24 -5.38
CA LEU A 222 1.42 9.33 -4.74
C LEU A 222 1.96 10.24 -5.83
N ALA A 223 1.57 11.49 -5.82
CA ALA A 223 1.91 12.43 -6.88
C ALA A 223 2.51 13.70 -6.29
N TYR A 224 3.70 14.08 -6.75
CA TYR A 224 4.22 15.42 -6.54
C TYR A 224 4.13 16.18 -7.86
N THR A 225 3.04 16.89 -8.12
CA THR A 225 2.80 17.53 -9.41
C THR A 225 2.66 19.05 -9.33
N GLY A 226 2.11 19.56 -8.25
CA GLY A 226 1.77 20.97 -8.11
C GLY A 226 0.70 21.44 -9.13
N SER A 227 -0.05 20.52 -9.74
CA SER A 227 -0.99 20.79 -10.80
C SER A 227 -2.31 20.06 -10.59
N GLU A 228 -3.37 20.84 -10.38
CA GLU A 228 -4.72 20.31 -10.25
C GLU A 228 -5.17 19.56 -11.51
N ASP A 229 -4.82 20.06 -12.70
CA ASP A 229 -5.18 19.42 -13.97
C ASP A 229 -4.56 18.01 -14.07
N ILE A 230 -3.28 17.85 -13.70
CA ILE A 230 -2.61 16.56 -13.72
C ILE A 230 -3.24 15.65 -12.67
N THR A 231 -3.50 16.15 -11.48
CA THR A 231 -4.11 15.38 -10.38
C THR A 231 -5.50 14.89 -10.75
N ASN A 232 -6.33 15.73 -11.35
CA ASN A 232 -7.65 15.35 -11.85
C ASN A 232 -7.55 14.30 -12.98
N ALA A 233 -6.57 14.46 -13.88
CA ALA A 233 -6.33 13.47 -14.93
C ALA A 233 -5.86 12.11 -14.37
N LEU A 234 -5.04 12.10 -13.32
CA LEU A 234 -4.63 10.87 -12.61
C LEU A 234 -5.82 10.21 -11.91
N ALA A 235 -6.66 10.99 -11.24
CA ALA A 235 -7.85 10.48 -10.55
C ALA A 235 -8.91 9.91 -11.48
N ALA A 236 -8.96 10.40 -12.73
CA ALA A 236 -9.87 9.91 -13.76
C ALA A 236 -9.41 8.60 -14.45
N ILE A 237 -8.25 8.04 -14.09
CA ILE A 237 -7.76 6.80 -14.69
C ILE A 237 -8.50 5.61 -14.06
N ASP A 238 -9.12 4.77 -14.89
CA ASP A 238 -9.74 3.53 -14.43
C ASP A 238 -8.73 2.65 -13.68
N GLY A 239 -9.12 2.23 -12.46
CA GLY A 239 -8.27 1.41 -11.59
C GLY A 239 -7.45 2.21 -10.57
N VAL A 240 -7.44 3.53 -10.62
CA VAL A 240 -6.93 4.40 -9.55
C VAL A 240 -8.03 4.59 -8.51
N SER A 241 -7.74 4.27 -7.24
CA SER A 241 -8.71 4.41 -6.14
C SER A 241 -8.54 5.72 -5.37
N ILE A 242 -7.30 6.18 -5.22
CA ILE A 242 -6.96 7.40 -4.47
C ILE A 242 -5.76 8.05 -5.14
N VAL A 243 -5.77 9.37 -5.26
CA VAL A 243 -4.59 10.19 -5.57
C VAL A 243 -4.26 11.03 -4.34
N ILE A 244 -3.02 10.94 -3.87
CA ILE A 244 -2.46 11.78 -2.81
C ILE A 244 -1.46 12.71 -3.48
N GLU A 245 -1.76 13.99 -3.50
CA GLU A 245 -1.02 14.99 -4.25
C GLU A 245 -0.29 15.95 -3.30
N SER A 246 0.85 16.42 -3.75
CA SER A 246 1.69 17.43 -3.12
C SER A 246 2.21 18.44 -4.14
N GLY A 247 2.67 19.61 -3.65
CA GLY A 247 3.25 20.67 -4.46
C GLY A 247 2.23 21.69 -4.93
N ALA A 248 0.93 21.52 -4.66
CA ALA A 248 -0.07 22.54 -4.90
C ALA A 248 0.02 23.69 -3.88
N SER A 249 -0.30 24.92 -4.32
CA SER A 249 -0.29 26.10 -3.44
C SER A 249 -1.45 26.13 -2.45
N GLU A 250 -2.52 25.38 -2.72
CA GLU A 250 -3.71 25.26 -1.88
C GLU A 250 -4.12 23.79 -1.75
N ALA A 251 -4.58 23.40 -0.58
CA ALA A 251 -5.12 22.05 -0.37
C ALA A 251 -6.48 21.92 -1.06
N PHE A 252 -6.64 20.90 -1.86
CA PHE A 252 -7.93 20.53 -2.44
C PHE A 252 -8.21 19.04 -2.21
N ALA A 253 -9.48 18.71 -2.10
CA ALA A 253 -9.94 17.33 -2.01
C ALA A 253 -11.13 17.14 -2.94
N ASN A 254 -10.99 16.25 -3.91
CA ASN A 254 -12.06 15.84 -4.80
C ASN A 254 -12.37 14.37 -4.56
N THR A 255 -13.65 14.03 -4.42
CA THR A 255 -14.13 12.64 -4.45
C THR A 255 -14.68 12.37 -5.84
N THR A 256 -14.14 11.37 -6.51
CA THR A 256 -14.74 10.81 -7.72
C THR A 256 -15.56 9.60 -7.29
N ASP A 257 -16.87 9.64 -7.55
CA ASP A 257 -17.73 8.45 -7.42
C ASP A 257 -17.40 7.53 -8.60
N ASN A 258 -16.60 6.49 -8.32
CA ASN A 258 -16.31 5.39 -9.25
C ASN A 258 -17.02 4.11 -8.80
#